data_1b97fc5162be9c57748059effc66f179
#
_entry.id   1b97fc5162be9c57748059effc66f179
#
_cell.length_a   1.000
_cell.length_b   1.000
_cell.length_c   1.000
_cell.angle_alpha   90.00
_cell.angle_beta   90.00
_cell.angle_gamma   90.00
#
_symmetry.space_group_name_H-M   'P 1'
#
loop_
_entity.id
_entity.type
_entity.pdbx_description
1 polymer ?
#
loop_
_entity_poly.entity_id
_entity_poly.type
_entity_poly.pdbx_seq_one_letter_code
_entity_poly.pdbx_strand_id
1 'polypeptide(L)'
;MRLNKLSTYMISMVLVLSLSACGYQLRGISQQANLPSAISIFADETQLANAVAEALSQAQVKVTLAKQVVDTSDDIAQIADVRFVDTQAKATELLYDDNGEPTLWRYSINTTMLLGNNEDTEAYNLQEYTQVELSTDTSSGSANDLIISTSWDNLYTAIGKRALSILSRQP
;
A
#
# COMPACT_ATOMS: atom_id res chain seq x y z
N MET A 1 37.95 -43.85 22.92
CA MET A 1 37.32 -42.54 23.33
C MET A 1 37.36 -41.45 22.22
N ARG A 2 37.63 -41.78 20.95
CA ARG A 2 37.67 -40.80 19.82
C ARG A 2 36.47 -40.89 18.88
N LEU A 3 35.66 -41.95 18.95
CA LEU A 3 34.46 -42.11 18.06
C LEU A 3 33.30 -41.16 18.42
N ASN A 4 33.14 -40.84 19.72
CA ASN A 4 32.02 -40.00 20.11
C ASN A 4 32.13 -38.53 19.66
N LYS A 5 33.34 -38.02 19.43
CA LYS A 5 33.54 -36.65 18.97
C LYS A 5 33.18 -36.49 17.49
N LEU A 6 33.44 -37.49 16.68
CA LEU A 6 33.10 -37.46 15.22
C LEU A 6 31.59 -37.47 15.02
N SER A 7 30.86 -38.27 15.80
CA SER A 7 29.41 -38.35 15.75
C SER A 7 28.76 -37.02 16.15
N THR A 8 29.29 -36.33 17.15
CA THR A 8 28.77 -35.02 17.61
C THR A 8 28.96 -33.94 16.54
N TYR A 9 30.10 -33.95 15.83
CA TYR A 9 30.31 -32.97 14.74
C TYR A 9 29.40 -33.24 13.53
N MET A 10 29.14 -34.51 13.19
CA MET A 10 28.21 -34.88 12.12
C MET A 10 26.78 -34.44 12.44
N ILE A 11 26.33 -34.68 13.66
CA ILE A 11 24.99 -34.26 14.10
C ILE A 11 24.85 -32.73 14.08
N SER A 12 25.87 -31.98 14.56
CA SER A 12 25.89 -30.53 14.54
C SER A 12 25.86 -29.97 13.10
N MET A 13 26.58 -30.58 12.19
CA MET A 13 26.65 -30.17 10.77
C MET A 13 25.32 -30.42 10.05
N VAL A 14 24.65 -31.54 10.35
CA VAL A 14 23.29 -31.80 9.82
C VAL A 14 22.25 -30.82 10.36
N LEU A 15 22.37 -30.46 11.63
CA LEU A 15 21.45 -29.48 12.26
C LEU A 15 21.61 -28.08 11.64
N VAL A 16 22.83 -27.64 11.32
CA VAL A 16 23.09 -26.35 10.68
C VAL A 16 22.60 -26.35 9.23
N LEU A 17 22.74 -27.44 8.51
CA LEU A 17 22.27 -27.60 7.14
C LEU A 17 20.73 -27.64 7.06
N SER A 18 20.05 -28.21 8.06
CA SER A 18 18.57 -28.22 8.10
C SER A 18 17.96 -26.86 8.46
N LEU A 19 18.66 -26.00 9.18
CA LEU A 19 18.23 -24.63 9.47
C LEU A 19 18.35 -23.70 8.24
N SER A 20 19.29 -23.98 7.31
CA SER A 20 19.38 -23.23 6.05
C SER A 20 18.41 -23.74 4.97
N ALA A 21 17.84 -24.94 5.13
CA ALA A 21 16.81 -25.48 4.22
C ALA A 21 15.39 -24.97 4.49
N CYS A 22 15.11 -24.31 5.65
CA CYS A 22 13.95 -23.47 5.81
C CYS A 22 14.18 -22.19 4.99
N GLY A 23 14.06 -22.32 3.67
CA GLY A 23 14.07 -21.22 2.74
C GLY A 23 12.94 -20.25 3.10
N TYR A 24 13.24 -19.28 3.95
CA TYR A 24 12.45 -18.08 4.10
C TYR A 24 12.59 -17.32 2.77
N GLN A 25 11.88 -17.80 1.75
CA GLN A 25 11.69 -17.01 0.56
C GLN A 25 10.87 -15.80 1.02
N LEU A 26 11.55 -14.66 1.11
CA LEU A 26 10.86 -13.37 1.18
C LEU A 26 9.84 -13.36 0.03
N ARG A 27 8.58 -13.65 0.35
CA ARG A 27 7.46 -13.44 -0.56
C ARG A 27 7.41 -11.94 -0.87
N GLY A 28 8.07 -11.51 -1.92
CA GLY A 28 8.09 -10.10 -2.30
C GLY A 28 8.96 -9.79 -3.52
N ILE A 29 9.94 -10.63 -3.83
CA ILE A 29 10.90 -10.31 -4.89
C ILE A 29 10.54 -10.96 -6.25
N SER A 30 9.67 -11.98 -6.26
CA SER A 30 9.31 -12.68 -7.51
C SER A 30 8.16 -12.04 -8.31
N GLN A 31 7.51 -11.02 -7.78
CA GLN A 31 6.39 -10.34 -8.48
C GLN A 31 6.84 -9.17 -9.38
N GLN A 32 8.13 -8.84 -9.41
CA GLN A 32 8.66 -7.74 -10.24
C GLN A 32 8.76 -8.08 -11.74
N ALA A 33 8.57 -9.34 -12.13
CA ALA A 33 8.84 -9.80 -13.49
C ALA A 33 7.92 -9.19 -14.58
N ASN A 34 6.76 -8.67 -14.21
CA ASN A 34 5.75 -8.17 -15.17
C ASN A 34 5.44 -6.68 -15.02
N LEU A 35 6.19 -5.95 -14.18
CA LEU A 35 5.95 -4.51 -14.05
C LEU A 35 6.58 -3.74 -15.23
N PRO A 36 5.90 -2.72 -15.77
CA PRO A 36 6.48 -1.86 -16.78
C PRO A 36 7.67 -1.09 -16.20
N SER A 37 8.67 -0.79 -17.05
CA SER A 37 9.85 -0.02 -16.63
C SER A 37 9.53 1.43 -16.29
N ALA A 38 8.46 1.97 -16.85
CA ALA A 38 7.95 3.31 -16.58
C ALA A 38 6.42 3.30 -16.67
N ILE A 39 5.77 4.13 -15.85
CA ILE A 39 4.32 4.26 -15.79
C ILE A 39 3.93 5.70 -15.49
N SER A 40 2.87 6.17 -16.11
CA SER A 40 2.24 7.45 -15.78
C SER A 40 1.03 7.24 -14.88
N ILE A 41 0.91 8.01 -13.81
CA ILE A 41 -0.16 7.91 -12.82
C ILE A 41 -0.89 9.23 -12.72
N PHE A 42 -2.19 9.16 -12.70
CA PHE A 42 -3.08 10.25 -12.29
C PHE A 42 -3.85 9.82 -11.04
N ALA A 43 -3.98 10.71 -10.07
CA ALA A 43 -4.94 10.54 -8.97
C ALA A 43 -5.61 11.89 -8.69
N ASP A 44 -6.89 11.84 -8.37
CA ASP A 44 -7.69 12.99 -7.95
C ASP A 44 -7.27 13.54 -6.58
N GLU A 45 -6.55 12.73 -5.79
CA GLU A 45 -6.01 13.10 -4.50
C GLU A 45 -4.47 12.99 -4.46
N THR A 46 -3.82 14.07 -4.04
CA THR A 46 -2.34 14.17 -4.04
C THR A 46 -1.67 13.16 -3.11
N GLN A 47 -2.26 12.89 -1.94
CA GLN A 47 -1.69 11.91 -0.99
C GLN A 47 -1.71 10.51 -1.57
N LEU A 48 -2.79 10.14 -2.26
CA LEU A 48 -2.90 8.88 -2.97
C LEU A 48 -1.87 8.78 -4.10
N ALA A 49 -1.74 9.82 -4.93
CA ALA A 49 -0.74 9.87 -6.00
C ALA A 49 0.67 9.62 -5.47
N ASN A 50 1.04 10.27 -4.38
CA ASN A 50 2.36 10.12 -3.75
C ASN A 50 2.57 8.71 -3.18
N ALA A 51 1.59 8.15 -2.47
CA ALA A 51 1.69 6.82 -1.89
C ALA A 51 1.83 5.72 -2.96
N VAL A 52 1.07 5.82 -4.05
CA VAL A 52 1.18 4.90 -5.19
C VAL A 52 2.53 5.07 -5.90
N ALA A 53 2.99 6.31 -6.12
CA ALA A 53 4.28 6.59 -6.73
C ALA A 53 5.44 6.03 -5.88
N GLU A 54 5.37 6.15 -4.56
CA GLU A 54 6.35 5.58 -3.65
C GLU A 54 6.37 4.05 -3.72
N ALA A 55 5.20 3.39 -3.67
CA ALA A 55 5.10 1.94 -3.76
C ALA A 55 5.70 1.39 -5.07
N LEU A 56 5.44 2.06 -6.21
CA LEU A 56 6.00 1.70 -7.52
C LEU A 56 7.50 1.99 -7.61
N SER A 57 7.96 3.10 -7.04
CA SER A 57 9.38 3.45 -7.01
C SER A 57 10.19 2.44 -6.18
N GLN A 58 9.64 1.94 -5.08
CA GLN A 58 10.24 0.86 -4.29
C GLN A 58 10.35 -0.44 -5.10
N ALA A 59 9.46 -0.66 -6.06
CA ALA A 59 9.49 -1.76 -7.02
C ALA A 59 10.36 -1.45 -8.27
N GLN A 60 11.14 -0.36 -8.25
CA GLN A 60 12.04 0.08 -9.33
C GLN A 60 11.32 0.50 -10.62
N VAL A 61 10.05 0.84 -10.57
CA VAL A 61 9.29 1.41 -11.68
C VAL A 61 9.51 2.91 -11.73
N LYS A 62 9.84 3.46 -12.89
CA LYS A 62 9.95 4.91 -13.09
C LYS A 62 8.54 5.50 -13.17
N VAL A 63 8.17 6.34 -12.19
CA VAL A 63 6.85 6.93 -12.11
C VAL A 63 6.87 8.38 -12.61
N THR A 64 5.87 8.73 -13.41
CA THR A 64 5.57 10.10 -13.81
C THR A 64 4.17 10.46 -13.31
N LEU A 65 4.04 11.51 -12.52
CA LEU A 65 2.74 12.01 -12.09
C LEU A 65 2.16 12.89 -13.20
N ALA A 66 1.03 12.47 -13.75
CA ALA A 66 0.27 13.25 -14.71
C ALA A 66 -0.52 14.34 -13.97
N LYS A 67 -0.39 15.58 -14.42
CA LYS A 67 -1.23 16.69 -13.93
C LYS A 67 -2.58 16.64 -14.62
N GLN A 68 -3.65 16.94 -13.87
CA GLN A 68 -4.95 17.17 -14.47
C GLN A 68 -4.85 18.39 -15.41
N VAL A 69 -4.96 18.17 -16.69
CA VAL A 69 -5.11 19.27 -17.65
C VAL A 69 -6.59 19.67 -17.60
N VAL A 70 -6.85 20.75 -16.88
CA VAL A 70 -8.14 21.42 -16.95
C VAL A 70 -8.26 22.03 -18.34
N ASP A 71 -9.06 21.38 -19.14
CA ASP A 71 -9.84 21.87 -20.29
C ASP A 71 -9.27 23.09 -21.03
N THR A 72 -8.48 22.86 -22.06
CA THR A 72 -8.50 23.68 -23.27
C THR A 72 -8.29 22.76 -24.47
N SER A 73 -9.33 22.71 -25.29
CA SER A 73 -9.40 22.08 -26.58
C SER A 73 -8.14 22.35 -27.41
N ASP A 74 -7.29 21.37 -27.62
CA ASP A 74 -6.37 21.09 -28.70
C ASP A 74 -5.06 20.39 -28.32
N ASP A 75 -4.73 20.26 -27.01
CA ASP A 75 -3.58 19.41 -26.59
C ASP A 75 -4.09 18.03 -26.17
N ILE A 76 -3.58 17.01 -26.87
CA ILE A 76 -3.79 15.59 -26.54
C ILE A 76 -3.38 15.40 -25.07
N ALA A 77 -4.39 15.37 -24.20
CA ALA A 77 -4.19 15.09 -22.79
C ALA A 77 -3.39 13.79 -22.72
N GLN A 78 -2.20 13.84 -22.14
CA GLN A 78 -1.38 12.67 -21.88
C GLN A 78 -2.18 11.77 -20.94
N ILE A 79 -2.88 10.78 -21.49
CA ILE A 79 -3.73 9.87 -20.75
C ILE A 79 -2.81 9.05 -19.87
N ALA A 80 -2.96 9.16 -18.55
CA ALA A 80 -2.16 8.37 -17.63
C ALA A 80 -2.49 6.88 -17.80
N ASP A 81 -1.45 6.02 -17.76
CA ASP A 81 -1.60 4.56 -17.87
C ASP A 81 -2.45 4.00 -16.73
N VAL A 82 -2.35 4.64 -15.56
CA VAL A 82 -3.13 4.32 -14.35
C VAL A 82 -3.78 5.57 -13.80
N ARG A 83 -5.09 5.49 -13.61
CA ARG A 83 -5.87 6.60 -13.04
C ARG A 83 -6.60 6.15 -11.78
N PHE A 84 -6.51 6.98 -10.74
CA PHE A 84 -7.31 6.83 -9.53
C PHE A 84 -8.34 7.94 -9.51
N VAL A 85 -9.60 7.55 -9.45
CA VAL A 85 -10.75 8.46 -9.52
C VAL A 85 -11.76 8.10 -8.43
N ASP A 86 -12.66 9.05 -8.16
CA ASP A 86 -13.71 8.88 -7.14
C ASP A 86 -13.13 8.54 -5.75
N THR A 87 -11.97 9.11 -5.42
CA THR A 87 -11.31 8.87 -4.13
C THR A 87 -12.11 9.52 -3.01
N GLN A 88 -12.47 8.71 -2.02
CA GLN A 88 -13.22 9.12 -0.84
C GLN A 88 -12.47 8.68 0.42
N ALA A 89 -11.95 9.64 1.15
CA ALA A 89 -11.39 9.46 2.48
C ALA A 89 -12.45 9.82 3.53
N LYS A 90 -12.78 8.89 4.43
CA LYS A 90 -13.85 9.07 5.41
C LYS A 90 -13.44 8.61 6.80
N ALA A 91 -13.72 9.44 7.81
CA ALA A 91 -13.71 9.07 9.22
C ALA A 91 -15.16 8.85 9.69
N THR A 92 -15.40 7.77 10.42
CA THR A 92 -16.72 7.41 10.96
C THR A 92 -16.58 7.03 12.42
N GLU A 93 -17.37 7.65 13.26
CA GLU A 93 -17.47 7.35 14.68
C GLU A 93 -18.17 6.00 14.89
N LEU A 94 -17.64 5.14 15.74
CA LEU A 94 -18.16 3.80 15.99
C LEU A 94 -18.64 3.59 17.42
N LEU A 95 -17.90 4.08 18.41
CA LEU A 95 -18.24 3.97 19.83
C LEU A 95 -18.05 5.30 20.53
N TYR A 96 -18.81 5.48 21.59
CA TYR A 96 -18.81 6.67 22.42
C TYR A 96 -18.58 6.28 23.88
N ASP A 97 -18.00 7.16 24.68
CA ASP A 97 -17.91 7.03 26.12
C ASP A 97 -19.23 7.41 26.83
N ASP A 98 -19.22 7.33 28.14
CA ASP A 98 -20.39 7.68 28.98
C ASP A 98 -20.77 9.18 28.90
N ASN A 99 -19.86 10.03 28.41
CA ASN A 99 -20.07 11.47 28.21
C ASN A 99 -20.60 11.79 26.80
N GLY A 100 -20.66 10.79 25.91
CA GLY A 100 -21.06 10.94 24.52
C GLY A 100 -19.94 11.41 23.60
N GLU A 101 -18.66 11.31 24.04
CA GLU A 101 -17.51 11.60 23.21
C GLU A 101 -17.06 10.37 22.42
N PRO A 102 -16.74 10.48 21.12
CA PRO A 102 -16.35 9.34 20.32
C PRO A 102 -14.97 8.82 20.71
N THR A 103 -14.89 7.54 21.06
CA THR A 103 -13.66 6.85 21.49
C THR A 103 -13.08 5.91 20.43
N LEU A 104 -13.92 5.33 19.58
CA LEU A 104 -13.48 4.45 18.51
C LEU A 104 -13.93 5.01 17.16
N TRP A 105 -12.95 5.12 16.24
CA TRP A 105 -13.15 5.65 14.90
C TRP A 105 -12.79 4.61 13.85
N ARG A 106 -13.48 4.65 12.72
CA ARG A 106 -13.09 3.95 11.50
C ARG A 106 -12.64 4.99 10.48
N TYR A 107 -11.40 4.88 10.06
CA TYR A 107 -10.85 5.59 8.91
C TYR A 107 -10.90 4.66 7.70
N SER A 108 -11.37 5.15 6.56
CA SER A 108 -11.48 4.35 5.33
C SER A 108 -11.17 5.18 4.10
N ILE A 109 -10.55 4.54 3.11
CA ILE A 109 -10.32 5.09 1.78
C ILE A 109 -10.97 4.15 0.77
N ASN A 110 -11.76 4.72 -0.14
CA ASN A 110 -12.30 4.05 -1.31
C ASN A 110 -11.83 4.81 -2.55
N THR A 111 -11.38 4.10 -3.57
CA THR A 111 -11.00 4.69 -4.86
C THR A 111 -11.19 3.68 -5.98
N THR A 112 -11.47 4.15 -7.18
CA THR A 112 -11.51 3.32 -8.38
C THR A 112 -10.22 3.50 -9.15
N MET A 113 -9.43 2.41 -9.29
CA MET A 113 -8.25 2.37 -10.14
C MET A 113 -8.66 1.93 -11.54
N LEU A 114 -8.34 2.74 -12.54
CA LEU A 114 -8.58 2.50 -13.95
C LEU A 114 -7.25 2.21 -14.64
N LEU A 115 -7.17 1.08 -15.35
CA LEU A 115 -6.01 0.67 -16.16
C LEU A 115 -6.36 0.70 -17.64
N GLY A 116 -5.46 1.24 -18.44
CA GLY A 116 -5.60 1.31 -19.89
C GLY A 116 -6.20 2.62 -20.40
N ASN A 117 -6.20 2.75 -21.71
CA ASN A 117 -6.62 3.95 -22.43
C ASN A 117 -7.92 3.68 -23.18
N ASN A 118 -8.92 4.51 -22.95
CA ASN A 118 -10.18 4.64 -23.71
C ASN A 118 -11.05 3.39 -23.87
N GLU A 119 -10.83 2.53 -24.88
CA GLU A 119 -11.77 1.46 -25.22
C GLU A 119 -11.59 0.18 -24.39
N ASP A 120 -10.39 -0.06 -23.88
CA ASP A 120 -10.03 -1.24 -23.08
C ASP A 120 -9.65 -0.86 -21.64
N THR A 121 -10.48 -0.05 -20.97
CA THR A 121 -10.21 0.35 -19.58
C THR A 121 -10.75 -0.69 -18.61
N GLU A 122 -9.85 -1.30 -17.83
CA GLU A 122 -10.22 -2.16 -16.69
C GLU A 122 -10.37 -1.32 -15.42
N ALA A 123 -11.44 -1.55 -14.67
CA ALA A 123 -11.74 -0.85 -13.43
C ALA A 123 -11.62 -1.76 -12.21
N TYR A 124 -10.88 -1.32 -11.20
CA TYR A 124 -10.67 -2.02 -9.93
C TYR A 124 -11.10 -1.13 -8.76
N ASN A 125 -12.06 -1.60 -7.98
CA ASN A 125 -12.45 -0.90 -6.75
C ASN A 125 -11.47 -1.28 -5.63
N LEU A 126 -10.77 -0.30 -5.08
CA LEU A 126 -9.84 -0.44 -3.96
C LEU A 126 -10.45 0.18 -2.71
N GLN A 127 -10.52 -0.62 -1.66
CA GLN A 127 -11.02 -0.19 -0.36
C GLN A 127 -10.08 -0.68 0.72
N GLU A 128 -9.70 0.24 1.60
CA GLU A 128 -8.95 -0.08 2.83
C GLU A 128 -9.57 0.66 4.01
N TYR A 129 -9.48 0.07 5.19
CA TYR A 129 -9.94 0.71 6.43
C TYR A 129 -9.08 0.29 7.62
N THR A 130 -9.06 1.16 8.63
CA THR A 130 -8.49 0.86 9.94
C THR A 130 -9.42 1.36 11.03
N GLN A 131 -9.34 0.78 12.22
CA GLN A 131 -10.06 1.25 13.41
C GLN A 131 -9.03 1.77 14.41
N VAL A 132 -9.35 2.90 15.01
CA VAL A 132 -8.44 3.61 15.91
C VAL A 132 -9.22 4.02 17.15
N GLU A 133 -8.67 3.68 18.29
CA GLU A 133 -9.16 4.16 19.58
C GLU A 133 -8.43 5.47 19.92
N LEU A 134 -9.19 6.51 20.19
CA LEU A 134 -8.66 7.82 20.58
C LEU A 134 -9.02 8.08 22.04
N SER A 135 -8.06 8.64 22.76
CA SER A 135 -8.29 9.03 24.15
C SER A 135 -9.13 10.31 24.21
N THR A 136 -10.14 10.33 25.10
CA THR A 136 -10.95 11.52 25.38
C THR A 136 -10.30 12.42 26.45
N ASP A 137 -9.12 12.05 26.97
CA ASP A 137 -8.37 12.87 27.93
C ASP A 137 -7.87 14.16 27.24
N THR A 138 -8.15 15.31 27.82
CA THR A 138 -7.76 16.64 27.29
C THR A 138 -6.25 16.83 27.13
N SER A 139 -5.42 16.03 27.80
CA SER A 139 -3.98 16.05 27.69
C SER A 139 -3.45 15.26 26.47
N SER A 140 -4.27 14.50 25.80
CA SER A 140 -3.89 13.55 24.73
C SER A 140 -3.97 14.11 23.29
N GLY A 141 -4.32 15.39 23.11
CA GLY A 141 -4.55 15.98 21.79
C GLY A 141 -3.44 15.72 20.78
N SER A 142 -2.18 15.99 21.11
CA SER A 142 -1.04 15.75 20.20
C SER A 142 -0.78 14.26 19.91
N ALA A 143 -1.09 13.37 20.86
CA ALA A 143 -0.99 11.94 20.67
C ALA A 143 -2.10 11.43 19.72
N ASN A 144 -3.31 11.91 19.88
CA ASN A 144 -4.43 11.61 18.99
C ASN A 144 -4.14 12.08 17.56
N ASP A 145 -3.61 13.30 17.37
CA ASP A 145 -3.23 13.84 16.06
C ASP A 145 -2.20 12.95 15.35
N LEU A 146 -1.20 12.47 16.08
CA LEU A 146 -0.19 11.55 15.55
C LEU A 146 -0.80 10.21 15.15
N ILE A 147 -1.70 9.66 15.97
CA ILE A 147 -2.39 8.41 15.68
C ILE A 147 -3.26 8.57 14.42
N ILE A 148 -3.99 9.67 14.30
CA ILE A 148 -4.84 9.97 13.15
C ILE A 148 -4.01 10.10 11.87
N SER A 149 -2.95 10.92 11.90
CA SER A 149 -2.08 11.12 10.72
C SER A 149 -1.42 9.82 10.28
N THR A 150 -0.87 9.05 11.23
CA THR A 150 -0.27 7.73 10.95
C THR A 150 -1.28 6.75 10.36
N SER A 151 -2.53 6.80 10.81
CA SER A 151 -3.60 5.93 10.31
C SER A 151 -3.93 6.24 8.84
N TRP A 152 -4.00 7.51 8.47
CA TRP A 152 -4.18 7.93 7.09
C TRP A 152 -3.01 7.52 6.20
N ASP A 153 -1.76 7.77 6.63
CA ASP A 153 -0.55 7.39 5.88
C ASP A 153 -0.49 5.87 5.64
N ASN A 154 -0.85 5.07 6.65
CA ASN A 154 -0.93 3.62 6.51
C ASN A 154 -1.99 3.17 5.51
N LEU A 155 -3.16 3.82 5.49
CA LEU A 155 -4.24 3.52 4.54
C LEU A 155 -3.82 3.85 3.10
N TYR A 156 -3.25 5.02 2.85
CA TYR A 156 -2.73 5.37 1.53
C TYR A 156 -1.63 4.41 1.07
N THR A 157 -0.72 4.06 1.98
CA THR A 157 0.33 3.06 1.70
C THR A 157 -0.26 1.69 1.37
N ALA A 158 -1.32 1.26 2.05
CA ALA A 158 -2.00 -0.01 1.78
C ALA A 158 -2.66 -0.01 0.38
N ILE A 159 -3.34 1.08 0.01
CA ILE A 159 -3.88 1.25 -1.35
C ILE A 159 -2.75 1.20 -2.40
N GLY A 160 -1.63 1.89 -2.17
CA GLY A 160 -0.47 1.85 -3.07
C GLY A 160 0.09 0.45 -3.27
N LYS A 161 0.24 -0.33 -2.21
CA LYS A 161 0.69 -1.74 -2.28
C LYS A 161 -0.32 -2.62 -3.02
N ARG A 162 -1.61 -2.38 -2.84
CA ARG A 162 -2.66 -3.13 -3.52
C ARG A 162 -2.68 -2.82 -5.01
N ALA A 163 -2.52 -1.56 -5.39
CA ALA A 163 -2.37 -1.14 -6.78
C ALA A 163 -1.16 -1.82 -7.44
N LEU A 164 0.00 -1.80 -6.77
CA LEU A 164 1.20 -2.52 -7.22
C LEU A 164 0.94 -4.02 -7.44
N SER A 165 0.21 -4.67 -6.52
CA SER A 165 -0.13 -6.08 -6.64
C SER A 165 -1.04 -6.38 -7.83
N ILE A 166 -1.95 -5.46 -8.22
CA ILE A 166 -2.79 -5.60 -9.40
C ILE A 166 -1.92 -5.44 -10.65
N LEU A 167 -1.12 -4.38 -10.72
CA LEU A 167 -0.24 -4.09 -11.85
C LEU A 167 0.76 -5.24 -12.14
N SER A 168 1.27 -5.89 -11.10
CA SER A 168 2.21 -7.02 -11.25
C SER A 168 1.59 -8.30 -11.81
N ARG A 169 0.26 -8.37 -11.89
CA ARG A 169 -0.50 -9.53 -12.40
C ARG A 169 -0.98 -9.34 -13.84
N GLN A 170 -0.82 -8.14 -14.37
CA GLN A 170 -1.16 -7.87 -15.77
C GLN A 170 -0.21 -8.67 -16.69
N PRO A 171 -0.73 -9.26 -17.77
CA PRO A 171 0.03 -10.11 -18.67
C PRO A 171 1.11 -9.36 -19.45
#